data_c305e4790fe6d8d2773fee61372389f4
#
_entry.id   c305e4790fe6d8d2773fee61372389f4
#
_cell.length_a   1.000
_cell.length_b   1.000
_cell.length_c   1.000
_cell.angle_alpha   90.00
_cell.angle_beta   90.00
_cell.angle_gamma   90.00
#
_symmetry.space_group_name_H-M   'P 1'
#
loop_
_entity.id
_entity.type
_entity.pdbx_description
1 polymer ?
#
loop_
_entity_poly.entity_id
_entity_poly.type
_entity_poly.pdbx_seq_one_letter_code
_entity_poly.pdbx_strand_id
1 'polypeptide(L)'
;MNSRKGLVLDADILMRAVLGRRVRELLETYEDAATFNSPDVCFADARHYLQKELEKRGCDIATGLTALDELSGIIQVVDRNLYGDFEQLARERIEIRDPDDWPVVAVALLLDLPIWTEDQDLFGSGVATWTTARVELFLR
;
A
#
# COMPACT_ATOMS: atom_id res chain seq x y z
N MET A 1 21.06 16.22 -5.62
CA MET A 1 20.39 15.47 -4.54
C MET A 1 19.57 14.33 -5.11
N ASN A 2 19.88 13.15 -4.71
CA ASN A 2 19.18 11.97 -5.21
C ASN A 2 17.98 11.67 -4.31
N SER A 3 16.79 11.92 -4.82
CA SER A 3 15.60 11.43 -4.13
C SER A 3 15.48 9.93 -4.40
N ARG A 4 15.25 9.17 -3.36
CA ARG A 4 15.00 7.74 -3.48
C ARG A 4 13.67 7.51 -4.18
N LYS A 5 13.59 6.46 -4.96
CA LYS A 5 12.30 6.02 -5.50
C LYS A 5 11.38 5.66 -4.33
N GLY A 6 10.11 5.90 -4.52
CA GLY A 6 9.13 5.56 -3.50
C GLY A 6 7.83 5.07 -4.11
N LEU A 7 7.07 4.34 -3.32
CA LEU A 7 5.79 3.79 -3.70
C LEU A 7 4.82 3.92 -2.55
N VAL A 8 3.53 4.03 -2.90
CA VAL A 8 2.44 3.98 -1.93
C VAL A 8 1.69 2.67 -2.15
N LEU A 9 1.55 1.88 -1.09
CA LEU A 9 0.91 0.57 -1.12
C LEU A 9 -0.51 0.66 -0.55
N ASP A 10 -1.45 -0.03 -1.19
CA ASP A 10 -2.81 -0.15 -0.65
C ASP A 10 -2.92 -1.35 0.31
N ALA A 11 -4.10 -1.53 0.92
CA ALA A 11 -4.31 -2.60 1.89
C ALA A 11 -4.13 -3.99 1.29
N ASP A 12 -4.53 -4.19 0.03
CA ASP A 12 -4.41 -5.50 -0.62
C ASP A 12 -2.93 -5.90 -0.78
N ILE A 13 -2.08 -4.95 -1.14
CA ILE A 13 -0.64 -5.24 -1.25
C ILE A 13 -0.05 -5.60 0.13
N LEU A 14 -0.49 -4.91 1.19
CA LEU A 14 -0.07 -5.26 2.55
C LEU A 14 -0.47 -6.70 2.90
N MET A 15 -1.69 -7.10 2.55
CA MET A 15 -2.17 -8.46 2.78
C MET A 15 -1.35 -9.49 1.99
N ARG A 16 -1.02 -9.18 0.74
CA ARG A 16 -0.22 -10.05 -0.10
C ARG A 16 1.19 -10.24 0.45
N ALA A 17 1.72 -9.22 1.12
CA ALA A 17 3.05 -9.34 1.77
C ALA A 17 3.04 -10.36 2.91
N VAL A 18 1.90 -10.55 3.56
CA VAL A 18 1.76 -11.52 4.64
C VAL A 18 1.37 -12.90 4.12
N LEU A 19 0.40 -12.95 3.20
CA LEU A 19 -0.20 -14.21 2.73
C LEU A 19 0.60 -14.86 1.63
N GLY A 20 1.37 -14.09 0.86
CA GLY A 20 2.14 -14.61 -0.25
C GLY A 20 3.64 -14.43 -0.04
N ARG A 21 4.37 -14.60 -1.12
CA ARG A 21 5.83 -14.56 -1.08
C ARG A 21 6.40 -13.43 -1.94
N ARG A 22 5.80 -13.19 -3.10
CA ARG A 22 6.38 -12.26 -4.11
C ARG A 22 6.47 -10.81 -3.61
N VAL A 23 5.39 -10.30 -3.02
CA VAL A 23 5.37 -8.92 -2.52
C VAL A 23 6.44 -8.75 -1.43
N ARG A 24 6.51 -9.69 -0.50
CA ARG A 24 7.48 -9.64 0.59
C ARG A 24 8.91 -9.69 0.06
N GLU A 25 9.18 -10.55 -0.91
CA GLU A 25 10.51 -10.63 -1.52
C GLU A 25 10.91 -9.31 -2.16
N LEU A 26 9.98 -8.65 -2.85
CA LEU A 26 10.25 -7.35 -3.46
C LEU A 26 10.53 -6.28 -2.41
N LEU A 27 9.74 -6.25 -1.34
CA LEU A 27 9.97 -5.30 -0.25
C LEU A 27 11.34 -5.48 0.38
N GLU A 28 11.70 -6.72 0.69
CA GLU A 28 12.98 -7.02 1.32
C GLU A 28 14.18 -6.75 0.39
N THR A 29 14.01 -7.06 -0.89
CA THR A 29 15.09 -6.85 -1.87
C THR A 29 15.38 -5.37 -2.09
N TYR A 30 14.36 -4.53 -2.06
CA TYR A 30 14.50 -3.12 -2.42
C TYR A 30 14.36 -2.14 -1.26
N GLU A 31 14.30 -2.63 -0.02
CA GLU A 31 14.10 -1.76 1.14
C GLU A 31 15.18 -0.69 1.31
N ASP A 32 16.42 -0.99 0.88
CA ASP A 32 17.52 -0.03 0.95
C ASP A 32 17.55 0.93 -0.26
N ALA A 33 16.88 0.57 -1.34
CA ALA A 33 16.91 1.33 -2.60
C ALA A 33 15.67 2.20 -2.81
N ALA A 34 14.58 1.90 -2.12
CA ALA A 34 13.30 2.58 -2.29
C ALA A 34 12.61 2.79 -0.95
N THR A 35 11.70 3.77 -0.92
CA THR A 35 10.83 3.97 0.24
C THR A 35 9.47 3.36 -0.06
N PHE A 36 8.89 2.69 0.93
CA PHE A 36 7.55 2.15 0.84
C PHE A 36 6.68 2.84 1.87
N ASN A 37 5.51 3.28 1.47
CA ASN A 37 4.61 4.08 2.30
C ASN A 37 3.19 3.54 2.18
N SER A 38 2.40 3.66 3.22
CA SER A 38 0.99 3.29 3.17
C SER A 38 0.20 4.12 4.17
N PRO A 39 -1.03 4.54 3.83
CA PRO A 39 -1.87 5.24 4.80
C PRO A 39 -2.11 4.36 6.03
N ASP A 40 -2.25 5.00 7.18
CA ASP A 40 -2.57 4.32 8.44
C ASP A 40 -3.84 3.46 8.32
N VAL A 41 -4.86 3.97 7.63
CA VAL A 41 -6.12 3.24 7.44
C VAL A 41 -5.92 1.95 6.66
N CYS A 42 -4.94 1.89 5.75
CA CYS A 42 -4.66 0.67 5.00
C CYS A 42 -4.10 -0.43 5.90
N PHE A 43 -3.29 -0.09 6.89
CA PHE A 43 -2.85 -1.06 7.90
C PHE A 43 -4.02 -1.55 8.76
N ALA A 44 -4.93 -0.66 9.12
CA ALA A 44 -6.13 -1.04 9.88
C ALA A 44 -7.03 -1.96 9.08
N ASP A 45 -7.26 -1.64 7.80
CA ASP A 45 -8.07 -2.46 6.90
C ASP A 45 -7.40 -3.81 6.64
N ALA A 46 -6.11 -3.82 6.40
CA ALA A 46 -5.36 -5.05 6.19
C ALA A 46 -5.44 -5.95 7.41
N ARG A 47 -5.31 -5.40 8.61
CA ARG A 47 -5.45 -6.16 9.85
C ARG A 47 -6.83 -6.82 9.96
N HIS A 48 -7.86 -6.06 9.66
CA HIS A 48 -9.25 -6.55 9.74
C HIS A 48 -9.51 -7.70 8.75
N TYR A 49 -9.17 -7.50 7.48
CA TYR A 49 -9.41 -8.50 6.45
C TYR A 49 -8.46 -9.68 6.52
N LEU A 50 -7.22 -9.44 6.94
CA LEU A 50 -6.23 -10.49 7.12
C LEU A 50 -6.67 -11.48 8.20
N GLN A 51 -7.24 -10.98 9.30
CA GLN A 51 -7.73 -11.84 10.37
C GLN A 51 -8.80 -12.80 9.84
N LYS A 52 -9.74 -12.29 9.04
CA LYS A 52 -10.79 -13.12 8.44
C LYS A 52 -10.22 -14.15 7.46
N GLU A 53 -9.27 -13.74 6.64
CA GLU A 53 -8.67 -14.62 5.64
C GLU A 53 -7.83 -15.72 6.29
N LEU A 54 -7.08 -15.41 7.33
CA LEU A 54 -6.30 -16.39 8.08
C LEU A 54 -7.21 -17.41 8.77
N GLU A 55 -8.28 -16.94 9.37
CA GLU A 55 -9.28 -17.81 10.00
C GLU A 55 -9.88 -18.76 8.98
N LYS A 56 -10.26 -18.24 7.83
CA LYS A 56 -10.84 -19.01 6.73
C LYS A 56 -9.88 -20.08 6.21
N ARG A 57 -8.58 -19.80 6.18
CA ARG A 57 -7.55 -20.73 5.73
C ARG A 57 -7.08 -21.69 6.81
N GLY A 58 -7.56 -21.55 8.04
CA GLY A 58 -7.12 -22.36 9.16
C GLY A 58 -5.69 -22.05 9.59
N CYS A 59 -5.20 -20.85 9.30
CA CYS A 59 -3.85 -20.41 9.68
C CYS A 59 -3.86 -19.76 11.05
N ASP A 60 -2.69 -19.70 11.70
CA ASP A 60 -2.55 -19.05 12.99
C ASP A 60 -2.68 -17.53 12.83
N ILE A 61 -3.74 -16.97 13.43
CA ILE A 61 -4.07 -15.55 13.32
C ILE A 61 -2.97 -14.69 13.94
N ALA A 62 -2.50 -15.07 15.15
CA ALA A 62 -1.48 -14.28 15.84
C ALA A 62 -0.18 -14.15 15.04
N THR A 63 0.26 -15.23 14.40
CA THR A 63 1.45 -15.22 13.56
C THR A 63 1.28 -14.29 12.37
N GLY A 64 0.13 -14.34 11.71
CA GLY A 64 -0.15 -13.48 10.56
C GLY A 64 -0.22 -12.01 10.93
N LEU A 65 -0.87 -11.68 12.04
CA LEU A 65 -0.97 -10.29 12.49
C LEU A 65 0.39 -9.75 12.94
N THR A 66 1.22 -10.59 13.56
CA THR A 66 2.59 -10.21 13.90
C THR A 66 3.39 -9.90 12.64
N ALA A 67 3.24 -10.71 11.60
CA ALA A 67 3.91 -10.47 10.32
C ALA A 67 3.48 -9.13 9.71
N LEU A 68 2.19 -8.79 9.81
CA LEU A 68 1.70 -7.49 9.35
C LEU A 68 2.36 -6.34 10.15
N ASP A 69 2.43 -6.48 11.47
CA ASP A 69 3.05 -5.45 12.31
C ASP A 69 4.53 -5.28 11.98
N GLU A 70 5.22 -6.37 11.65
CA GLU A 70 6.63 -6.31 11.26
C GLU A 70 6.87 -5.54 9.96
N LEU A 71 5.86 -5.45 9.08
CA LEU A 71 5.97 -4.68 7.85
C LEU A 71 6.18 -3.18 8.14
N SER A 72 5.75 -2.68 9.31
CA SER A 72 5.98 -1.28 9.67
C SER A 72 7.47 -0.95 9.86
N GLY A 73 8.33 -1.96 9.93
CA GLY A 73 9.78 -1.76 9.90
C GLY A 73 10.33 -1.50 8.50
N ILE A 74 9.57 -1.85 7.46
CA ILE A 74 9.96 -1.65 6.06
C ILE A 74 9.08 -0.58 5.42
N ILE A 75 7.78 -0.57 5.75
CA ILE A 75 6.79 0.32 5.16
C ILE A 75 6.46 1.43 6.15
N GLN A 76 6.63 2.67 5.71
CA GLN A 76 6.31 3.83 6.53
C GLN A 76 4.78 4.01 6.60
N VAL A 77 4.25 4.03 7.80
CA VAL A 77 2.83 4.29 8.03
C VAL A 77 2.61 5.79 8.02
N VAL A 78 1.79 6.28 7.09
CA VAL A 78 1.52 7.71 6.95
C VAL A 78 0.24 8.05 7.71
N ASP A 79 0.33 8.97 8.66
CA ASP A 79 -0.76 9.36 9.52
C ASP A 79 -1.78 10.22 8.77
N ARG A 80 -3.06 10.05 9.08
CA ARG A 80 -4.15 10.82 8.46
C ARG A 80 -3.96 12.33 8.62
N ASN A 81 -3.36 12.78 9.70
CA ASN A 81 -3.09 14.20 9.89
C ASN A 81 -2.20 14.78 8.78
N LEU A 82 -1.39 13.94 8.14
CA LEU A 82 -0.51 14.38 7.05
C LEU A 82 -1.22 14.38 5.70
N TYR A 83 -2.05 13.37 5.40
CA TYR A 83 -2.67 13.27 4.08
C TYR A 83 -4.12 13.76 4.03
N GLY A 84 -4.72 14.06 5.18
CA GLY A 84 -6.13 14.44 5.27
C GLY A 84 -6.48 15.69 4.45
N ASP A 85 -5.56 16.63 4.31
CA ASP A 85 -5.78 17.85 3.53
C ASP A 85 -5.94 17.57 2.03
N PHE A 86 -5.55 16.39 1.58
CA PHE A 86 -5.69 15.96 0.19
C PHE A 86 -6.96 15.16 -0.06
N GLU A 87 -7.83 15.00 0.93
CA GLU A 87 -9.02 14.17 0.81
C GLU A 87 -9.91 14.59 -0.36
N GLN A 88 -10.25 15.87 -0.44
CA GLN A 88 -11.15 16.35 -1.48
C GLN A 88 -10.56 16.13 -2.87
N LEU A 89 -9.30 16.49 -3.05
CA LEU A 89 -8.63 16.33 -4.34
C LEU A 89 -8.52 14.85 -4.72
N ALA A 90 -8.21 13.98 -3.76
CA ALA A 90 -8.12 12.55 -4.00
C ALA A 90 -9.48 11.96 -4.39
N ARG A 91 -10.55 12.34 -3.67
CA ARG A 91 -11.90 11.86 -3.97
C ARG A 91 -12.36 12.28 -5.36
N GLU A 92 -12.04 13.49 -5.80
CA GLU A 92 -12.38 13.97 -7.14
C GLU A 92 -11.76 13.12 -8.23
N ARG A 93 -10.57 12.58 -8.00
CA ARG A 93 -9.85 11.75 -8.97
C ARG A 93 -10.44 10.36 -9.13
N ILE A 94 -11.18 9.86 -8.14
CA ILE A 94 -11.70 8.49 -8.13
C ILE A 94 -13.20 8.41 -7.85
N GLU A 95 -13.93 9.54 -7.88
CA GLU A 95 -15.34 9.58 -7.49
C GLU A 95 -16.26 8.67 -8.30
N ILE A 96 -15.90 8.37 -9.55
CA ILE A 96 -16.69 7.49 -10.43
C ILE A 96 -16.41 6.02 -10.13
N ARG A 97 -15.41 5.74 -9.30
CA ARG A 97 -14.92 4.39 -9.02
C ARG A 97 -15.17 4.03 -7.57
N ASP A 98 -14.13 3.76 -6.81
CA ASP A 98 -14.27 3.47 -5.39
C ASP A 98 -13.76 4.66 -4.57
N PRO A 99 -14.67 5.52 -4.06
CA PRO A 99 -14.24 6.69 -3.29
C PRO A 99 -13.55 6.32 -1.97
N ASP A 100 -13.74 5.10 -1.46
CA ASP A 100 -13.10 4.66 -0.21
C ASP A 100 -11.59 4.46 -0.36
N ASP A 101 -11.08 4.41 -1.58
CA ASP A 101 -9.64 4.33 -1.86
C ASP A 101 -8.93 5.68 -1.81
N TRP A 102 -9.63 6.75 -1.46
CA TRP A 102 -9.04 8.09 -1.46
C TRP A 102 -7.78 8.21 -0.59
N PRO A 103 -7.63 7.51 0.56
CA PRO A 103 -6.40 7.66 1.35
C PRO A 103 -5.13 7.29 0.59
N VAL A 104 -5.18 6.25 -0.24
CA VAL A 104 -4.03 5.84 -1.04
C VAL A 104 -3.66 6.93 -2.05
N VAL A 105 -4.65 7.48 -2.73
CA VAL A 105 -4.44 8.59 -3.68
C VAL A 105 -3.93 9.83 -2.96
N ALA A 106 -4.49 10.14 -1.78
CA ALA A 106 -4.09 11.30 -0.98
C ALA A 106 -2.61 11.22 -0.58
N VAL A 107 -2.15 10.05 -0.12
CA VAL A 107 -0.74 9.86 0.23
C VAL A 107 0.14 9.99 -1.01
N ALA A 108 -0.30 9.44 -2.14
CA ALA A 108 0.45 9.57 -3.39
C ALA A 108 0.60 11.03 -3.83
N LEU A 109 -0.45 11.83 -3.66
CA LEU A 109 -0.40 13.26 -3.96
C LEU A 109 0.49 14.01 -2.96
N LEU A 110 0.38 13.70 -1.68
CA LEU A 110 1.18 14.31 -0.63
C LEU A 110 2.68 14.08 -0.86
N LEU A 111 3.06 12.86 -1.17
CA LEU A 111 4.46 12.46 -1.30
C LEU A 111 4.98 12.56 -2.74
N ASP A 112 4.11 12.81 -3.70
CA ASP A 112 4.42 12.82 -5.14
C ASP A 112 5.06 11.50 -5.57
N LEU A 113 4.39 10.40 -5.26
CA LEU A 113 4.86 9.06 -5.52
C LEU A 113 3.83 8.24 -6.30
N PRO A 114 4.27 7.26 -7.11
CA PRO A 114 3.36 6.32 -7.74
C PRO A 114 2.78 5.33 -6.73
N ILE A 115 1.71 4.66 -7.14
CA ILE A 115 0.99 3.70 -6.32
C ILE A 115 1.32 2.28 -6.78
N TRP A 116 1.55 1.38 -5.82
CA TRP A 116 1.66 -0.06 -6.06
C TRP A 116 0.33 -0.70 -5.66
N THR A 117 -0.42 -1.20 -6.63
CA THR A 117 -1.75 -1.73 -6.42
C THR A 117 -2.12 -2.75 -7.50
N GLU A 118 -3.03 -3.67 -7.17
CA GLU A 118 -3.69 -4.54 -8.14
C GLU A 118 -5.11 -4.04 -8.46
N ASP A 119 -5.56 -2.98 -7.78
CA ASP A 119 -6.93 -2.47 -7.90
C ASP A 119 -7.08 -1.59 -9.14
N GLN A 120 -7.90 -2.04 -10.08
CA GLN A 120 -8.15 -1.32 -11.32
C GLN A 120 -8.84 0.03 -11.08
N ASP A 121 -9.53 0.20 -9.97
CA ASP A 121 -10.18 1.46 -9.63
C ASP A 121 -9.19 2.60 -9.40
N LEU A 122 -7.93 2.27 -9.08
CA LEU A 122 -6.87 3.26 -8.95
C LEU A 122 -6.17 3.59 -10.27
N PHE A 123 -6.35 2.75 -11.29
CA PHE A 123 -5.86 3.05 -12.63
C PHE A 123 -6.70 4.18 -13.21
N GLY A 124 -6.07 5.23 -13.72
CA GLY A 124 -6.79 6.38 -14.24
C GLY A 124 -7.08 7.46 -13.22
N SER A 125 -6.57 7.31 -11.99
CA SER A 125 -6.67 8.35 -10.96
C SER A 125 -5.83 9.59 -11.27
N GLY A 126 -5.03 9.52 -12.33
CA GLY A 126 -4.06 10.57 -12.64
C GLY A 126 -2.73 10.41 -11.91
N VAL A 127 -2.61 9.37 -11.12
CA VAL A 127 -1.37 8.99 -10.44
C VAL A 127 -0.83 7.73 -11.11
N ALA A 128 0.46 7.67 -11.35
CA ALA A 128 1.08 6.47 -11.94
C ALA A 128 0.87 5.26 -11.01
N THR A 129 0.56 4.11 -11.60
CA THR A 129 0.32 2.88 -10.86
C THR A 129 1.20 1.76 -11.40
N TRP A 130 1.61 0.88 -10.48
CA TRP A 130 2.40 -0.31 -10.81
C TRP A 130 1.72 -1.54 -10.20
N THR A 131 1.56 -2.57 -11.02
CA THR A 131 1.12 -3.88 -10.51
C THR A 131 2.33 -4.67 -10.01
N THR A 132 2.08 -5.69 -9.22
CA THR A 132 3.14 -6.56 -8.71
C THR A 132 3.94 -7.21 -9.83
N ALA A 133 3.29 -7.54 -10.95
CA ALA A 133 3.95 -8.14 -12.10
C ALA A 133 4.98 -7.21 -12.76
N ARG A 134 4.83 -5.89 -12.61
CA ARG A 134 5.66 -4.90 -13.30
C ARG A 134 6.42 -3.94 -12.38
N VAL A 135 6.11 -3.93 -11.10
CA VAL A 135 6.69 -2.95 -10.17
C VAL A 135 8.22 -3.02 -10.10
N GLU A 136 8.79 -4.18 -10.35
CA GLU A 136 10.25 -4.32 -10.34
C GLU A 136 10.93 -3.52 -11.43
N LEU A 137 10.25 -3.27 -12.55
CA LEU A 137 10.77 -2.38 -13.59
C LEU A 137 11.04 -0.97 -13.06
N PHE A 138 10.20 -0.53 -12.13
CA PHE A 138 10.35 0.76 -11.47
C PHE A 138 11.43 0.71 -10.39
N LEU A 139 11.48 -0.38 -9.64
CA LEU A 139 12.36 -0.52 -8.46
C LEU A 139 13.84 -0.71 -8.80
N ARG A 140 14.15 -1.41 -9.90
CA ARG A 140 15.53 -1.70 -10.29
C ARG A 140 16.23 -0.58 -11.06
#